data_9d4bb1ca6d9873ec28408244816ae3ae
#
_entry.id   9d4bb1ca6d9873ec28408244816ae3ae
#
_cell.length_a   1.000
_cell.length_b   1.000
_cell.length_c   1.000
_cell.angle_alpha   90.00
_cell.angle_beta   90.00
_cell.angle_gamma   90.00
#
_symmetry.space_group_name_H-M   'P 1'
#
loop_
_entity.id
_entity.type
_entity.pdbx_description
1 polymer ?
#
loop_
_entity_poly.entity_id
_entity_poly.type
_entity_poly.pdbx_seq_one_letter_code
_entity_poly.pdbx_strand_id
1 'polypeptide(L)'
;MVKEIVKDVDFLSKKCKPVRKGENISDIIQDLKDTAAAYEETHDCVGLAANQIGYDKKAIVVRIHPHGNYKEDKLFWLVMVNPVITNTNREVIDSEEGCLSLEGTRTVKRYSGIMVVYRDAKGKMQSAEFYGLEACIVQHEIDHLQGKLI
;
A
#
# COMPACT_ATOMS: atom_id res chain seq x y z
N MET A 1 -4.77 10.15 -13.36
CA MET A 1 -5.88 9.48 -14.09
C MET A 1 -6.38 8.30 -13.29
N VAL A 2 -7.66 8.19 -13.11
CA VAL A 2 -8.27 7.02 -12.48
C VAL A 2 -8.13 5.81 -13.40
N LYS A 3 -7.61 4.71 -12.87
CA LYS A 3 -7.39 3.46 -13.60
C LYS A 3 -8.38 2.39 -13.18
N GLU A 4 -8.63 1.44 -14.07
CA GLU A 4 -9.36 0.23 -13.72
C GLU A 4 -8.52 -0.67 -12.82
N ILE A 5 -9.19 -1.35 -11.88
CA ILE A 5 -8.51 -2.29 -10.99
C ILE A 5 -8.24 -3.60 -11.74
N VAL A 6 -6.98 -4.00 -11.75
CA VAL A 6 -6.55 -5.30 -12.31
C VAL A 6 -7.07 -6.43 -11.42
N LYS A 7 -7.70 -7.42 -12.06
CA LYS A 7 -8.22 -8.63 -11.40
C LYS A 7 -7.54 -9.91 -11.90
N ASP A 8 -6.60 -9.77 -12.83
CA ASP A 8 -5.83 -10.89 -13.37
C ASP A 8 -4.86 -11.43 -12.32
N VAL A 9 -5.16 -12.59 -11.78
CA VAL A 9 -4.37 -13.25 -10.73
C VAL A 9 -2.95 -13.56 -11.19
N ASP A 10 -2.76 -13.94 -12.46
CA ASP A 10 -1.43 -14.24 -13.00
C ASP A 10 -0.54 -13.00 -12.98
N PHE A 11 -1.08 -11.84 -13.39
CA PHE A 11 -0.36 -10.58 -13.34
C PHE A 11 -0.05 -10.17 -11.89
N LEU A 12 -1.05 -10.27 -10.99
CA LEU A 12 -0.92 -9.86 -9.59
C LEU A 12 -0.02 -10.80 -8.77
N SER A 13 0.23 -12.00 -9.24
CA SER A 13 1.09 -12.98 -8.56
C SER A 13 2.58 -12.82 -8.89
N LYS A 14 2.94 -11.86 -9.73
CA LYS A 14 4.33 -11.56 -10.07
C LYS A 14 4.90 -10.52 -9.12
N LYS A 15 6.17 -10.69 -8.74
CA LYS A 15 6.91 -9.65 -8.01
C LYS A 15 7.06 -8.42 -8.90
N CYS A 16 6.76 -7.26 -8.34
CA CYS A 16 7.01 -5.98 -9.01
C CYS A 16 8.50 -5.65 -9.08
N LYS A 17 8.87 -4.89 -10.08
CA LYS A 17 10.24 -4.38 -10.24
C LYS A 17 10.47 -3.16 -9.36
N PRO A 18 11.65 -3.03 -8.74
CA PRO A 18 11.95 -1.82 -7.98
C PRO A 18 12.03 -0.60 -8.91
N VAL A 19 11.74 0.56 -8.35
CA VAL A 19 11.96 1.84 -9.00
C VAL A 19 13.44 2.18 -8.88
N ARG A 20 14.10 2.48 -10.00
CA ARG A 20 15.52 2.83 -10.04
C ARG A 20 15.74 4.25 -9.52
N LYS A 21 16.93 4.52 -8.98
CA LYS A 21 17.32 5.86 -8.58
C LYS A 21 17.24 6.80 -9.80
N GLY A 22 16.52 7.92 -9.63
CA GLY A 22 16.32 8.91 -10.70
C GLY A 22 15.26 8.54 -11.73
N GLU A 23 14.64 7.36 -11.64
CA GLU A 23 13.53 6.99 -12.52
C GLU A 23 12.32 7.87 -12.20
N ASN A 24 11.75 8.49 -13.24
CA ASN A 24 10.56 9.32 -13.07
C ASN A 24 9.30 8.46 -13.06
N ILE A 25 8.62 8.40 -11.92
CA ILE A 25 7.35 7.67 -11.75
C ILE A 25 6.20 8.60 -11.35
N SER A 26 6.31 9.90 -11.66
CA SER A 26 5.30 10.89 -11.28
C SER A 26 3.90 10.53 -11.81
N ASP A 27 3.80 9.98 -13.02
CA ASP A 27 2.53 9.53 -13.60
C ASP A 27 1.94 8.35 -12.82
N ILE A 28 2.78 7.39 -12.41
CA ILE A 28 2.36 6.23 -11.61
C ILE A 28 1.82 6.71 -10.25
N ILE A 29 2.54 7.61 -9.60
CA ILE A 29 2.14 8.17 -8.30
C ILE A 29 0.81 8.91 -8.43
N GLN A 30 0.66 9.73 -9.49
CA GLN A 30 -0.59 10.48 -9.69
C GLN A 30 -1.75 9.53 -9.97
N ASP A 31 -1.56 8.52 -10.81
CA ASP A 31 -2.60 7.53 -11.12
C ASP A 31 -2.99 6.71 -9.87
N LEU A 32 -2.02 6.36 -9.02
CA LEU A 32 -2.29 5.71 -7.74
C LEU A 32 -3.18 6.57 -6.84
N LYS A 33 -2.83 7.85 -6.69
CA LYS A 33 -3.58 8.78 -5.85
C LYS A 33 -4.98 9.01 -6.40
N ASP A 34 -5.11 9.25 -7.69
CA ASP A 34 -6.41 9.49 -8.33
C ASP A 34 -7.33 8.27 -8.20
N THR A 35 -6.77 7.08 -8.44
CA THR A 35 -7.53 5.82 -8.36
C THR A 35 -7.94 5.53 -6.92
N ALA A 36 -7.00 5.63 -5.97
CA ALA A 36 -7.29 5.40 -4.56
C ALA A 36 -8.37 6.34 -4.05
N ALA A 37 -8.30 7.62 -4.37
CA ALA A 37 -9.31 8.60 -3.97
C ALA A 37 -10.69 8.29 -4.56
N ALA A 38 -10.76 7.89 -5.82
CA ALA A 38 -12.02 7.53 -6.46
C ALA A 38 -12.66 6.29 -5.82
N TYR A 39 -11.86 5.26 -5.53
CA TYR A 39 -12.35 4.04 -4.89
C TYR A 39 -12.56 4.19 -3.37
N GLU A 40 -11.98 5.19 -2.74
CA GLU A 40 -12.30 5.54 -1.35
C GLU A 40 -13.78 5.88 -1.19
N GLU A 41 -14.32 6.68 -2.09
CA GLU A 41 -15.71 7.11 -2.03
C GLU A 41 -16.72 5.98 -2.26
N THR A 42 -16.35 5.00 -3.09
CA THR A 42 -17.26 3.94 -3.54
C THR A 42 -17.04 2.59 -2.87
N HIS A 43 -15.83 2.30 -2.42
CA HIS A 43 -15.42 0.98 -1.92
C HIS A 43 -14.57 1.02 -0.63
N ASP A 44 -14.53 2.16 0.07
CA ASP A 44 -13.73 2.34 1.28
C ASP A 44 -12.25 1.96 1.08
N CYS A 45 -11.68 2.32 -0.06
CA CYS A 45 -10.27 2.04 -0.35
C CYS A 45 -9.37 2.76 0.66
N VAL A 46 -8.49 2.02 1.30
CA VAL A 46 -7.54 2.54 2.30
C VAL A 46 -6.07 2.35 1.89
N GLY A 47 -5.85 1.62 0.81
CA GLY A 47 -4.53 1.39 0.24
C GLY A 47 -4.62 0.83 -1.17
N LEU A 48 -3.58 1.04 -1.96
CA LEU A 48 -3.53 0.58 -3.35
C LEU A 48 -2.08 0.41 -3.79
N ALA A 49 -1.80 -0.70 -4.45
CA ALA A 49 -0.48 -1.01 -5.00
C ALA A 49 -0.45 -0.77 -6.52
N ALA A 50 0.71 -0.43 -7.04
CA ALA A 50 0.88 -0.07 -8.45
C ALA A 50 0.48 -1.20 -9.41
N ASN A 51 0.71 -2.46 -9.06
CA ASN A 51 0.30 -3.59 -9.90
C ASN A 51 -1.23 -3.74 -9.98
N GLN A 52 -1.97 -3.28 -8.99
CA GLN A 52 -3.44 -3.28 -9.06
C GLN A 52 -4.00 -2.30 -10.09
N ILE A 53 -3.20 -1.40 -10.60
CA ILE A 53 -3.56 -0.48 -11.67
C ILE A 53 -2.71 -0.67 -12.94
N GLY A 54 -2.04 -1.82 -13.04
CA GLY A 54 -1.35 -2.26 -14.25
C GLY A 54 0.12 -1.86 -14.38
N TYR A 55 0.72 -1.30 -13.32
CA TYR A 55 2.13 -0.93 -13.33
C TYR A 55 3.00 -1.95 -12.59
N ASP A 56 4.01 -2.49 -13.27
CA ASP A 56 4.98 -3.42 -12.70
C ASP A 56 6.10 -2.65 -11.98
N LYS A 57 5.74 -1.93 -10.92
CA LYS A 57 6.66 -1.11 -10.11
C LYS A 57 6.33 -1.20 -8.63
N LYS A 58 7.37 -1.16 -7.81
CA LYS A 58 7.22 -1.17 -6.34
C LYS A 58 6.84 0.21 -5.83
N ALA A 59 5.56 0.54 -5.92
CA ALA A 59 4.99 1.75 -5.37
C ALA A 59 3.60 1.45 -4.81
N ILE A 60 3.28 2.06 -3.67
CA ILE A 60 1.98 1.96 -3.02
C ILE A 60 1.53 3.32 -2.52
N VAL A 61 0.22 3.47 -2.32
CA VAL A 61 -0.36 4.54 -1.52
C VAL A 61 -1.15 3.94 -0.38
N VAL A 62 -1.04 4.52 0.80
CA VAL A 62 -1.79 4.09 1.98
C VAL A 62 -2.40 5.31 2.67
N ARG A 63 -3.59 5.13 3.22
CA ARG A 63 -4.31 6.19 3.92
C ARG A 63 -3.96 6.14 5.39
N ILE A 64 -3.32 7.18 5.91
CA ILE A 64 -2.82 7.23 7.28
C ILE A 64 -3.15 8.53 7.98
N HIS A 65 -3.06 8.51 9.30
CA HIS A 65 -3.14 9.70 10.14
C HIS A 65 -1.81 10.45 10.15
N PRO A 66 -1.82 11.79 10.09
CA PRO A 66 -0.59 12.58 10.13
C PRO A 66 0.19 12.30 11.42
N HIS A 67 1.47 12.01 11.29
CA HIS A 67 2.41 11.86 12.43
C HIS A 67 1.93 10.87 13.52
N GLY A 68 1.15 9.87 13.15
CA GLY A 68 0.59 8.92 14.11
C GLY A 68 -0.42 9.53 15.09
N ASN A 69 -0.93 10.72 14.80
CA ASN A 69 -1.92 11.39 15.63
C ASN A 69 -3.33 10.91 15.28
N TYR A 70 -3.75 9.83 15.92
CA TYR A 70 -5.07 9.23 15.74
C TYR A 70 -6.23 10.08 16.29
N LYS A 71 -5.93 11.22 16.93
CA LYS A 71 -6.95 12.15 17.41
C LYS A 71 -7.39 13.15 16.36
N GLU A 72 -6.64 13.29 15.28
CA GLU A 72 -7.03 14.12 14.15
C GLU A 72 -7.86 13.30 13.18
N ASP A 73 -9.07 13.77 12.86
CA ASP A 73 -9.94 13.12 11.86
C ASP A 73 -9.41 13.25 10.42
N LYS A 74 -8.31 13.96 10.25
CA LYS A 74 -7.74 14.25 8.94
C LYS A 74 -6.76 13.18 8.49
N LEU A 75 -7.18 12.35 7.55
CA LEU A 75 -6.35 11.33 6.89
C LEU A 75 -5.70 11.90 5.64
N PHE A 76 -4.54 11.35 5.26
CA PHE A 76 -3.91 11.67 3.97
C PHE A 76 -3.35 10.41 3.30
N TRP A 77 -3.14 10.50 1.99
CA TRP A 77 -2.53 9.44 1.20
C TRP A 77 -1.01 9.55 1.25
N LEU A 78 -0.36 8.57 1.86
CA LEU A 78 1.10 8.47 1.91
C LEU A 78 1.58 7.62 0.74
N VAL A 79 2.51 8.16 -0.04
CA VAL A 79 3.20 7.44 -1.11
C VAL A 79 4.44 6.76 -0.56
N MET A 80 4.60 5.48 -0.86
CA MET A 80 5.80 4.72 -0.54
C MET A 80 6.35 4.06 -1.79
N VAL A 81 7.59 4.40 -2.13
CA VAL A 81 8.33 3.81 -3.26
C VAL A 81 9.40 2.88 -2.71
N ASN A 82 9.49 1.69 -3.28
CA ASN A 82 10.39 0.63 -2.81
C ASN A 82 10.28 0.36 -1.29
N PRO A 83 9.07 0.19 -0.74
CA PRO A 83 8.93 -0.01 0.70
C PRO A 83 9.50 -1.35 1.13
N VAL A 84 10.20 -1.35 2.27
CA VAL A 84 10.76 -2.56 2.88
C VAL A 84 10.43 -2.56 4.36
N ILE A 85 9.84 -3.63 4.86
CA ILE A 85 9.65 -3.86 6.29
C ILE A 85 11.00 -4.29 6.87
N THR A 86 11.57 -3.45 7.73
CA THR A 86 12.88 -3.69 8.32
C THR A 86 12.80 -4.31 9.71
N ASN A 87 11.66 -4.16 10.39
CA ASN A 87 11.45 -4.69 11.73
C ASN A 87 9.97 -4.89 12.01
N THR A 88 9.67 -5.80 12.93
CA THR A 88 8.31 -6.03 13.44
C THR A 88 8.34 -6.15 14.97
N ASN A 89 7.21 -5.91 15.63
CA ASN A 89 7.08 -6.13 17.07
C ASN A 89 6.85 -7.60 17.44
N ARG A 90 6.77 -8.50 16.46
CA ARG A 90 6.51 -9.94 16.60
C ARG A 90 5.15 -10.31 17.19
N GLU A 91 4.30 -9.32 17.46
CA GLU A 91 2.92 -9.56 17.90
C GLU A 91 2.04 -9.78 16.67
N VAL A 92 1.48 -10.98 16.55
CA VAL A 92 0.62 -11.36 15.43
C VAL A 92 -0.84 -11.17 15.84
N ILE A 93 -1.61 -10.49 15.00
CA ILE A 93 -3.04 -10.27 15.16
C ILE A 93 -3.80 -10.81 13.95
N ASP A 94 -5.08 -11.09 14.16
CA ASP A 94 -5.99 -11.41 13.08
C ASP A 94 -6.51 -10.10 12.46
N SER A 95 -6.42 -9.99 11.15
CA SER A 95 -6.90 -8.84 10.39
C SER A 95 -7.93 -9.33 9.37
N GLU A 96 -9.12 -8.77 9.42
CA GLU A 96 -10.12 -9.06 8.40
C GLU A 96 -9.96 -8.07 7.26
N GLU A 97 -9.65 -8.59 6.07
CA GLU A 97 -9.22 -7.78 4.93
C GLU A 97 -10.02 -8.07 3.68
N GLY A 98 -10.36 -6.99 2.97
CA GLY A 98 -10.84 -7.04 1.61
C GLY A 98 -9.78 -6.49 0.67
N CYS A 99 -9.96 -6.71 -0.61
CA CYS A 99 -9.06 -6.23 -1.65
C CYS A 99 -9.87 -5.86 -2.89
N LEU A 100 -9.58 -4.72 -3.51
CA LEU A 100 -10.28 -4.30 -4.72
C LEU A 100 -10.13 -5.31 -5.88
N SER A 101 -9.06 -6.08 -5.90
CA SER A 101 -8.80 -7.11 -6.91
C SER A 101 -9.49 -8.44 -6.64
N LEU A 102 -10.07 -8.64 -5.45
CA LEU A 102 -10.70 -9.88 -5.02
C LEU A 102 -12.09 -9.62 -4.45
N GLU A 103 -12.98 -10.61 -4.56
CA GLU A 103 -14.30 -10.55 -3.94
C GLU A 103 -14.26 -11.04 -2.49
N GLY A 104 -15.10 -10.44 -1.64
CA GLY A 104 -15.28 -10.83 -0.25
C GLY A 104 -14.13 -10.41 0.65
N THR A 105 -14.15 -10.93 1.86
CA THR A 105 -13.14 -10.68 2.90
C THR A 105 -12.52 -11.97 3.38
N ARG A 106 -11.30 -11.87 3.93
CA ARG A 106 -10.57 -13.00 4.51
C ARG A 106 -9.87 -12.57 5.77
N THR A 107 -9.72 -13.48 6.72
CA THR A 107 -8.91 -13.27 7.91
C THR A 107 -7.46 -13.60 7.60
N VAL A 108 -6.58 -12.63 7.81
CA VAL A 108 -5.14 -12.74 7.53
C VAL A 108 -4.35 -12.47 8.80
N LYS A 109 -3.27 -13.19 9.01
CA LYS A 109 -2.33 -12.91 10.11
C LYS A 109 -1.42 -11.75 9.74
N ARG A 110 -1.36 -10.74 10.61
CA ARG A 110 -0.52 -9.56 10.43
C ARG A 110 0.26 -9.26 11.71
N TYR A 111 1.39 -8.59 11.58
CA TYR A 111 2.06 -8.00 12.73
C TYR A 111 1.33 -6.73 13.15
N SER A 112 1.14 -6.53 14.46
CA SER A 112 0.45 -5.34 14.99
C SER A 112 1.31 -4.08 14.94
N GLY A 113 2.63 -4.23 14.79
CA GLY A 113 3.55 -3.10 14.65
C GLY A 113 4.70 -3.44 13.70
N ILE A 114 5.03 -2.51 12.82
CA ILE A 114 6.09 -2.66 11.82
C ILE A 114 6.89 -1.36 11.68
N MET A 115 8.14 -1.49 11.25
CA MET A 115 8.95 -0.39 10.77
C MET A 115 9.20 -0.56 9.28
N VAL A 116 9.02 0.50 8.51
CA VAL A 116 9.16 0.51 7.06
C VAL A 116 10.16 1.57 6.64
N VAL A 117 11.08 1.21 5.76
CA VAL A 117 11.98 2.14 5.07
C VAL A 117 11.51 2.24 3.62
N TYR A 118 11.37 3.45 3.12
CA TYR A 118 10.85 3.71 1.78
C TYR A 118 11.39 5.04 1.22
N ARG A 119 11.17 5.27 -0.06
CA ARG A 119 11.36 6.59 -0.68
C ARG A 119 10.00 7.27 -0.79
N ASP A 120 9.96 8.55 -0.45
CA ASP A 120 8.74 9.35 -0.63
C ASP A 120 8.55 9.78 -2.10
N ALA A 121 7.49 10.53 -2.37
CA ALA A 121 7.18 11.02 -3.73
C ALA A 121 8.25 11.92 -4.32
N LYS A 122 9.13 12.50 -3.49
CA LYS A 122 10.24 13.36 -3.90
C LYS A 122 11.55 12.58 -4.07
N GLY A 123 11.52 11.26 -3.83
CA GLY A 123 12.70 10.40 -3.92
C GLY A 123 13.57 10.40 -2.66
N LYS A 124 13.14 11.04 -1.57
CA LYS A 124 13.88 11.09 -0.31
C LYS A 124 13.62 9.83 0.52
N MET A 125 14.68 9.27 1.10
CA MET A 125 14.56 8.12 2.01
C MET A 125 13.88 8.53 3.31
N GLN A 126 12.90 7.73 3.71
CA GLN A 126 12.14 7.90 4.93
C GLN A 126 12.07 6.57 5.70
N SER A 127 11.87 6.65 7.00
CA SER A 127 11.48 5.50 7.80
C SER A 127 10.30 5.89 8.68
N ALA A 128 9.37 4.95 8.87
CA ALA A 128 8.18 5.19 9.68
C ALA A 128 7.75 3.91 10.39
N GLU A 129 7.16 4.08 11.56
CA GLU A 129 6.52 3.00 12.32
C GLU A 129 5.02 3.08 12.11
N PHE A 130 4.39 1.91 11.96
CA PHE A 130 2.94 1.77 11.85
C PHE A 130 2.44 0.76 12.85
N TYR A 131 1.25 1.00 13.40
CA TYR A 131 0.63 0.15 14.40
C TYR A 131 -0.84 -0.10 14.07
N GLY A 132 -1.36 -1.23 14.55
CA GLY A 132 -2.77 -1.57 14.43
C GLY A 132 -3.24 -1.66 12.99
N LEU A 133 -4.37 -1.00 12.69
CA LEU A 133 -4.97 -1.04 11.35
C LEU A 133 -4.02 -0.51 10.26
N GLU A 134 -3.31 0.56 10.52
CA GLU A 134 -2.37 1.12 9.53
C GLU A 134 -1.22 0.17 9.23
N ALA A 135 -0.72 -0.56 10.24
CA ALA A 135 0.28 -1.61 10.02
C ALA A 135 -0.27 -2.73 9.13
N CYS A 136 -1.51 -3.13 9.34
CA CYS A 136 -2.16 -4.16 8.51
C CYS A 136 -2.30 -3.70 7.06
N ILE A 137 -2.73 -2.46 6.84
CA ILE A 137 -2.88 -1.87 5.50
C ILE A 137 -1.53 -1.86 4.77
N VAL A 138 -0.48 -1.37 5.42
CA VAL A 138 0.86 -1.29 4.82
C VAL A 138 1.37 -2.69 4.46
N GLN A 139 1.23 -3.68 5.33
CA GLN A 139 1.63 -5.05 5.06
C GLN A 139 0.87 -5.65 3.87
N HIS A 140 -0.44 -5.39 3.79
CA HIS A 140 -1.28 -5.85 2.68
C HIS A 140 -0.77 -5.29 1.34
N GLU A 141 -0.50 -3.99 1.28
CA GLU A 141 -0.03 -3.36 0.05
C GLU A 141 1.39 -3.78 -0.33
N ILE A 142 2.28 -3.96 0.64
CA ILE A 142 3.62 -4.50 0.39
C ILE A 142 3.55 -5.94 -0.13
N ASP A 143 2.63 -6.76 0.39
CA ASP A 143 2.40 -8.11 -0.12
C ASP A 143 2.05 -8.11 -1.61
N HIS A 144 1.22 -7.18 -2.07
CA HIS A 144 0.93 -7.03 -3.50
C HIS A 144 2.20 -6.85 -4.33
N LEU A 145 3.16 -6.08 -3.84
CA LEU A 145 4.43 -5.85 -4.54
C LEU A 145 5.31 -7.11 -4.61
N GLN A 146 5.08 -8.06 -3.71
CA GLN A 146 5.74 -9.37 -3.71
C GLN A 146 4.96 -10.44 -4.48
N GLY A 147 3.85 -10.06 -5.10
CA GLY A 147 2.98 -10.99 -5.81
C GLY A 147 2.10 -11.84 -4.91
N LYS A 148 1.84 -11.39 -3.69
CA LYS A 148 0.99 -12.11 -2.72
C LYS A 148 -0.41 -11.50 -2.67
N LEU A 149 -1.42 -12.35 -2.79
CA LEU A 149 -2.83 -12.01 -2.59
C LEU A 149 -3.32 -12.66 -1.29
N ILE A 150 -4.29 -12.02 -0.64
CA ILE A 150 -4.93 -12.57 0.56
C ILE A 150 -5.82 -13.78 0.25
#